data_d5f26b06a3e582d2433554e4c02bb7a0
#
_entry.id   d5f26b06a3e582d2433554e4c02bb7a0
#
_cell.length_a   1.000
_cell.length_b   1.000
_cell.length_c   1.000
_cell.angle_alpha   90.00
_cell.angle_beta   90.00
_cell.angle_gamma   90.00
#
_symmetry.space_group_name_H-M   'P 1'
#
loop_
_entity.id
_entity.type
_entity.pdbx_description
1 polymer ?
#
loop_
_entity_poly.entity_id
_entity_poly.type
_entity_poly.pdbx_seq_one_letter_code
_entity_poly.pdbx_strand_id
1 'polypeptide(L)'
;MNINPISRQIPQSLIETGRIQIHELLNNVSGLDFVMLCSSDGFQLALASKKKLENTGKIAAVSSSILAMVSAFISEINLIGCKTLSLDAENGHVVLTGVEHAHYPMLIVAVGSSDVLMGQMRYEVKKASEFLAKIDG
;
A
#
# COMPACT_ATOMS: atom_id res chain seq x y z
N MET A 1 -25.97 -15.57 2.12
CA MET A 1 -24.79 -15.60 3.00
C MET A 1 -24.07 -14.26 2.93
N ASN A 2 -23.94 -13.61 4.06
CA ASN A 2 -23.25 -12.33 4.12
C ASN A 2 -21.79 -12.55 4.47
N ILE A 3 -20.92 -12.35 3.51
CA ILE A 3 -19.49 -12.36 3.74
C ILE A 3 -19.05 -10.90 3.77
N ASN A 4 -18.67 -10.44 4.96
CA ASN A 4 -18.15 -9.08 5.08
C ASN A 4 -16.75 -9.00 4.48
N PRO A 5 -16.48 -8.02 3.61
CA PRO A 5 -15.12 -7.78 3.14
C PRO A 5 -14.18 -7.49 4.31
N ILE A 6 -12.90 -7.82 4.13
CA ILE A 6 -11.87 -7.53 5.15
C ILE A 6 -11.89 -6.06 5.54
N SER A 7 -12.12 -5.17 4.57
CA SER A 7 -12.19 -3.73 4.81
C SER A 7 -13.22 -3.32 5.85
N ARG A 8 -14.35 -4.04 5.93
CA ARG A 8 -15.40 -3.75 6.91
C ARG A 8 -15.10 -4.27 8.31
N GLN A 9 -14.13 -5.19 8.41
CA GLN A 9 -13.72 -5.77 9.69
C GLN A 9 -12.58 -4.99 10.33
N ILE A 10 -11.90 -4.15 9.57
CA ILE A 10 -10.75 -3.39 10.04
C ILE A 10 -11.22 -2.32 11.02
N PRO A 11 -10.69 -2.31 12.27
CA PRO A 11 -11.09 -1.30 13.24
C PRO A 11 -10.82 0.12 12.74
N GLN A 12 -11.72 1.03 13.05
CA GLN A 12 -11.58 2.43 12.65
C GLN A 12 -10.30 3.05 13.23
N SER A 13 -9.89 2.63 14.43
CA SER A 13 -8.66 3.11 15.05
C SER A 13 -7.42 2.73 14.22
N LEU A 14 -7.41 1.53 13.65
CA LEU A 14 -6.30 1.09 12.79
C LEU A 14 -6.28 1.87 11.47
N ILE A 15 -7.44 2.08 10.88
CA ILE A 15 -7.56 2.88 9.66
C ILE A 15 -7.07 4.31 9.91
N GLU A 16 -7.43 4.90 11.04
CA GLU A 16 -7.02 6.26 11.38
C GLU A 16 -5.51 6.36 11.61
N THR A 17 -4.92 5.37 12.28
CA THR A 17 -3.47 5.29 12.44
C THR A 17 -2.79 5.16 11.08
N GLY A 18 -3.35 4.33 10.20
CA GLY A 18 -2.87 4.18 8.84
C GLY A 18 -2.94 5.48 8.05
N ARG A 19 -4.04 6.21 8.19
CA ARG A 19 -4.20 7.52 7.54
C ARG A 19 -3.08 8.48 7.95
N ILE A 20 -2.78 8.55 9.24
CA ILE A 20 -1.71 9.40 9.76
C ILE A 20 -0.37 8.98 9.15
N GLN A 21 -0.11 7.69 9.12
CA GLN A 21 1.16 7.16 8.58
C GLN A 21 1.35 7.49 7.11
N ILE A 22 0.31 7.34 6.29
CA ILE A 22 0.46 7.62 4.85
C ILE A 22 0.55 9.13 4.58
N HIS A 23 -0.07 9.98 5.39
CA HIS A 23 0.10 11.43 5.28
C HIS A 23 1.51 11.86 5.64
N GLU A 24 2.08 11.29 6.70
CA GLU A 24 3.49 11.54 7.05
C GLU A 24 4.42 11.08 5.94
N LEU A 25 4.15 9.92 5.37
CA LEU A 25 4.93 9.37 4.26
C LEU A 25 4.92 10.32 3.06
N LEU A 26 3.75 10.81 2.70
CA LEU A 26 3.60 11.76 1.60
C LEU A 26 4.38 13.05 1.83
N ASN A 27 4.43 13.52 3.07
CA ASN A 27 5.12 14.76 3.42
C ASN A 27 6.64 14.58 3.56
N ASN A 28 7.07 13.40 4.00
CA ASN A 28 8.49 13.15 4.29
C ASN A 28 9.31 12.77 3.05
N VAL A 29 8.68 12.25 2.01
CA VAL A 29 9.38 11.85 0.79
C VAL A 29 9.07 12.84 -0.31
N SER A 30 10.10 13.59 -0.72
CA SER A 30 9.98 14.53 -1.82
C SER A 30 9.71 13.80 -3.13
N GLY A 31 8.76 14.31 -3.91
CA GLY A 31 8.43 13.71 -5.20
C GLY A 31 7.30 12.71 -5.17
N LEU A 32 6.74 12.40 -4.00
CA LEU A 32 5.54 11.55 -3.95
C LEU A 32 4.31 12.34 -4.41
N ASP A 33 3.50 11.71 -5.25
CA ASP A 33 2.24 12.27 -5.73
C ASP A 33 1.07 11.83 -4.86
N PHE A 34 1.01 10.54 -4.52
CA PHE A 34 0.00 10.06 -3.58
C PHE A 34 0.44 8.77 -2.91
N VAL A 35 -0.18 8.48 -1.79
CA VAL A 35 -0.04 7.23 -1.05
C VAL A 35 -1.42 6.75 -0.66
N MET A 36 -1.71 5.49 -0.91
CA MET A 36 -3.01 4.89 -0.61
C MET A 36 -2.80 3.69 0.31
N LEU A 37 -3.65 3.56 1.31
CA LEU A 37 -3.73 2.36 2.14
C LEU A 37 -4.97 1.58 1.71
N CYS A 38 -4.79 0.30 1.42
CA CYS A 38 -5.86 -0.57 0.96
C CYS A 38 -5.94 -1.81 1.82
N SER A 39 -7.13 -2.39 1.91
CA SER A 39 -7.26 -3.74 2.44
C SER A 39 -6.73 -4.76 1.44
N SER A 40 -6.36 -5.95 1.91
CA SER A 40 -5.81 -6.98 1.02
C SER A 40 -6.80 -7.46 -0.02
N ASP A 41 -8.10 -7.27 0.20
CA ASP A 41 -9.14 -7.63 -0.76
C ASP A 41 -9.51 -6.49 -1.73
N GLY A 42 -8.72 -5.41 -1.75
CA GLY A 42 -8.80 -4.42 -2.81
C GLY A 42 -9.68 -3.20 -2.57
N PHE A 43 -9.97 -2.86 -1.31
CA PHE A 43 -10.76 -1.67 -0.99
C PHE A 43 -9.87 -0.56 -0.42
N GLN A 44 -10.16 0.67 -0.84
CA GLN A 44 -9.46 1.83 -0.31
C GLN A 44 -9.86 2.07 1.16
N LEU A 45 -8.86 2.21 2.02
CA LEU A 45 -9.06 2.54 3.43
C LEU A 45 -8.73 4.00 3.72
N ALA A 46 -7.64 4.50 3.13
CA ALA A 46 -7.20 5.88 3.32
C ALA A 46 -6.40 6.33 2.11
N LEU A 47 -6.41 7.64 1.87
CA LEU A 47 -5.69 8.25 0.76
C LEU A 47 -5.03 9.54 1.23
N ALA A 48 -3.75 9.70 0.89
CA ALA A 48 -3.02 10.97 1.02
C ALA A 48 -2.54 11.35 -0.38
N SER A 49 -2.94 12.51 -0.87
CA SER A 49 -2.61 12.91 -2.23
C SER A 49 -2.38 14.41 -2.31
N LYS A 50 -1.42 14.80 -3.13
CA LYS A 50 -1.16 16.21 -3.45
C LYS A 50 -2.10 16.74 -4.52
N LYS A 51 -2.75 15.84 -5.25
CA LYS A 51 -3.67 16.17 -6.34
C LYS A 51 -4.98 15.43 -6.15
N LYS A 52 -6.04 15.94 -6.76
CA LYS A 52 -7.29 15.21 -6.80
C LYS A 52 -7.13 14.00 -7.70
N LEU A 53 -7.40 12.80 -7.16
CA LEU A 53 -7.32 11.55 -7.90
C LEU A 53 -8.71 11.07 -8.26
N GLU A 54 -8.83 10.52 -9.47
CA GLU A 54 -10.01 9.81 -9.92
C GLU A 54 -9.73 8.31 -9.91
N ASN A 55 -10.78 7.51 -9.92
CA ASN A 55 -10.69 6.04 -10.00
C ASN A 55 -9.91 5.40 -8.85
N THR A 56 -9.99 5.99 -7.64
CA THR A 56 -9.23 5.49 -6.49
C THR A 56 -9.62 4.06 -6.12
N GLY A 57 -10.91 3.71 -6.22
CA GLY A 57 -11.37 2.36 -5.97
C GLY A 57 -10.78 1.35 -6.95
N LYS A 58 -10.66 1.73 -8.21
CA LYS A 58 -10.05 0.89 -9.24
C LYS A 58 -8.55 0.70 -9.00
N ILE A 59 -7.86 1.76 -8.60
CA ILE A 59 -6.44 1.68 -8.23
C ILE A 59 -6.25 0.68 -7.09
N ALA A 60 -7.08 0.75 -6.06
CA ALA A 60 -7.02 -0.16 -4.93
C ALA A 60 -7.23 -1.63 -5.37
N ALA A 61 -8.24 -1.88 -6.17
CA ALA A 61 -8.57 -3.23 -6.64
C ALA A 61 -7.46 -3.80 -7.52
N VAL A 62 -6.95 -3.00 -8.46
CA VAL A 62 -5.87 -3.44 -9.37
C VAL A 62 -4.59 -3.69 -8.59
N SER A 63 -4.24 -2.81 -7.66
CA SER A 63 -3.03 -2.97 -6.83
C SER A 63 -3.07 -4.25 -6.02
N SER A 64 -4.21 -4.57 -5.43
CA SER A 64 -4.42 -5.82 -4.70
C SER A 64 -4.21 -7.04 -5.60
N SER A 65 -4.76 -6.99 -6.81
CA SER A 65 -4.62 -8.07 -7.79
C SER A 65 -3.17 -8.24 -8.23
N ILE A 66 -2.45 -7.16 -8.47
CA ILE A 66 -1.04 -7.21 -8.85
C ILE A 66 -0.22 -7.88 -7.75
N LEU A 67 -0.40 -7.46 -6.51
CA LEU A 67 0.36 -8.03 -5.38
C LEU A 67 0.06 -9.53 -5.22
N ALA A 68 -1.20 -9.93 -5.36
CA ALA A 68 -1.59 -11.33 -5.28
C ALA A 68 -0.96 -12.17 -6.39
N MET A 69 -0.95 -11.65 -7.63
CA MET A 69 -0.32 -12.36 -8.76
C MET A 69 1.18 -12.47 -8.60
N VAL A 70 1.84 -11.40 -8.14
CA VAL A 70 3.29 -11.44 -7.91
C VAL A 70 3.63 -12.39 -6.78
N SER A 71 2.83 -12.42 -5.72
CA SER A 71 3.03 -13.36 -4.62
C SER A 71 2.92 -14.81 -5.09
N ALA A 72 1.97 -15.11 -5.97
CA ALA A 72 1.84 -16.44 -6.57
C ALA A 72 3.04 -16.77 -7.44
N PHE A 73 3.53 -15.83 -8.24
CA PHE A 73 4.71 -16.02 -9.08
C PHE A 73 5.94 -16.30 -8.23
N ILE A 74 6.16 -15.52 -7.16
CA ILE A 74 7.28 -15.70 -6.23
C ILE A 74 7.26 -17.12 -5.64
N SER A 75 6.07 -17.60 -5.27
CA SER A 75 5.90 -18.95 -4.73
C SER A 75 6.26 -20.03 -5.77
N GLU A 76 5.86 -19.83 -7.03
CA GLU A 76 6.15 -20.79 -8.11
C GLU A 76 7.63 -20.96 -8.38
N ILE A 77 8.45 -19.95 -8.14
CA ILE A 77 9.90 -20.01 -8.33
C ILE A 77 10.65 -20.29 -7.02
N ASN A 78 9.93 -20.78 -6.01
CA ASN A 78 10.47 -21.21 -4.71
C ASN A 78 11.12 -20.08 -3.89
N LEU A 79 10.69 -18.85 -4.12
CA LEU A 79 11.01 -17.73 -3.24
C LEU A 79 9.91 -17.57 -2.20
N ILE A 80 10.24 -17.00 -1.06
CA ILE A 80 9.31 -16.87 0.06
C ILE A 80 9.01 -15.41 0.29
N GLY A 81 7.71 -15.11 0.29
CA GLY A 81 7.21 -13.81 0.73
C GLY A 81 7.57 -12.65 -0.19
N CYS A 82 6.61 -12.21 -0.99
CA CYS A 82 6.77 -10.95 -1.73
C CYS A 82 6.42 -9.81 -0.79
N LYS A 83 7.43 -9.02 -0.40
CA LYS A 83 7.22 -7.92 0.53
C LYS A 83 7.02 -6.60 -0.18
N THR A 84 7.75 -6.38 -1.25
CA THR A 84 7.75 -5.10 -1.95
C THR A 84 7.89 -5.32 -3.44
N LEU A 85 7.08 -4.60 -4.20
CA LEU A 85 7.13 -4.59 -5.65
C LEU A 85 7.36 -3.15 -6.10
N SER A 86 8.39 -2.94 -6.94
CA SER A 86 8.68 -1.64 -7.53
C SER A 86 8.41 -1.68 -9.01
N LEU A 87 7.69 -0.68 -9.51
CA LEU A 87 7.36 -0.55 -10.92
C LEU A 87 7.87 0.79 -11.44
N ASP A 88 8.52 0.76 -12.60
CA ASP A 88 9.03 1.96 -13.24
C ASP A 88 8.23 2.27 -14.50
N ALA A 89 7.74 3.51 -14.59
CA ALA A 89 7.15 4.05 -15.80
C ALA A 89 8.04 5.19 -16.30
N GLU A 90 7.81 5.64 -17.53
CA GLU A 90 8.61 6.74 -18.08
C GLU A 90 8.49 8.02 -17.24
N ASN A 91 7.31 8.27 -16.68
CA ASN A 91 7.01 9.51 -15.98
C ASN A 91 6.83 9.33 -14.48
N GLY A 92 7.19 8.20 -13.92
CA GLY A 92 7.04 7.99 -12.48
C GLY A 92 7.35 6.59 -12.02
N HIS A 93 7.21 6.38 -10.72
CA HIS A 93 7.52 5.13 -10.06
C HIS A 93 6.41 4.74 -9.10
N VAL A 94 6.21 3.42 -8.94
CA VAL A 94 5.23 2.88 -8.00
C VAL A 94 5.92 1.89 -7.07
N VAL A 95 5.59 1.97 -5.80
CA VAL A 95 6.00 0.95 -4.81
C VAL A 95 4.74 0.38 -4.18
N LEU A 96 4.57 -0.93 -4.27
CA LEU A 96 3.52 -1.66 -3.60
C LEU A 96 4.14 -2.49 -2.48
N THR A 97 3.63 -2.36 -1.27
CA THR A 97 4.16 -3.11 -0.13
C THR A 97 3.00 -3.68 0.69
N GLY A 98 3.06 -4.99 0.95
CA GLY A 98 2.10 -5.62 1.83
C GLY A 98 2.32 -5.21 3.27
N VAL A 99 1.24 -4.97 3.99
CA VAL A 99 1.23 -4.79 5.44
C VAL A 99 0.77 -6.11 6.05
N GLU A 100 1.71 -6.86 6.60
CA GLU A 100 1.46 -8.19 7.13
C GLU A 100 0.90 -8.13 8.55
N HIS A 101 -0.27 -7.50 8.70
CA HIS A 101 -0.97 -7.46 9.98
C HIS A 101 -1.57 -8.83 10.27
N ALA A 102 -1.45 -9.31 11.52
CA ALA A 102 -1.88 -10.65 11.89
C ALA A 102 -3.38 -10.90 11.65
N HIS A 103 -4.20 -9.87 11.84
CA HIS A 103 -5.66 -9.99 11.74
C HIS A 103 -6.25 -9.24 10.54
N TYR A 104 -5.58 -8.19 10.09
CA TYR A 104 -6.12 -7.28 9.07
C TYR A 104 -5.05 -6.97 8.03
N PRO A 105 -4.76 -7.92 7.12
CA PRO A 105 -3.75 -7.68 6.10
C PRO A 105 -4.17 -6.54 5.17
N MET A 106 -3.19 -5.69 4.86
CA MET A 106 -3.38 -4.48 4.07
C MET A 106 -2.25 -4.35 3.06
N LEU A 107 -2.31 -3.32 2.24
CA LEU A 107 -1.18 -2.96 1.38
C LEU A 107 -1.10 -1.44 1.26
N ILE A 108 0.11 -0.97 1.01
CA ILE A 108 0.39 0.44 0.75
C ILE A 108 0.78 0.57 -0.72
N VAL A 109 0.16 1.54 -1.39
CA VAL A 109 0.49 1.93 -2.77
C VAL A 109 1.06 3.34 -2.71
N ALA A 110 2.31 3.51 -3.13
CA ALA A 110 2.94 4.82 -3.19
C ALA A 110 3.33 5.11 -4.64
N VAL A 111 3.00 6.31 -5.11
CA VAL A 111 3.30 6.73 -6.48
C VAL A 111 4.07 8.04 -6.41
N GLY A 112 5.19 8.08 -7.11
CA GLY A 112 6.07 9.25 -7.17
C GLY A 112 6.38 9.65 -8.59
N SER A 113 6.83 10.89 -8.74
CA SER A 113 7.28 11.42 -10.02
C SER A 113 8.61 10.78 -10.47
N SER A 114 9.02 11.06 -11.70
CA SER A 114 10.24 10.48 -12.25
C SER A 114 11.50 10.85 -11.47
N ASP A 115 11.48 11.95 -10.74
CA ASP A 115 12.63 12.42 -9.95
C ASP A 115 12.57 12.04 -8.46
N VAL A 116 11.61 11.22 -8.07
CA VAL A 116 11.57 10.71 -6.70
C VAL A 116 12.80 9.86 -6.40
N LEU A 117 13.33 9.98 -5.20
CA LEU A 117 14.46 9.15 -4.79
C LEU A 117 13.95 7.78 -4.38
N MET A 118 14.17 6.78 -5.26
CA MET A 118 13.64 5.42 -5.07
C MET A 118 14.08 4.78 -3.77
N GLY A 119 15.34 4.97 -3.38
CA GLY A 119 15.84 4.42 -2.12
C GLY A 119 15.08 4.96 -0.92
N GLN A 120 14.84 6.26 -0.88
CA GLN A 120 14.10 6.90 0.18
C GLN A 120 12.64 6.45 0.17
N MET A 121 12.02 6.41 -1.01
CA MET A 121 10.63 5.99 -1.17
C MET A 121 10.42 4.57 -0.66
N ARG A 122 11.27 3.63 -1.08
CA ARG A 122 11.17 2.23 -0.65
C ARG A 122 11.41 2.08 0.84
N TYR A 123 12.40 2.79 1.38
CA TYR A 123 12.72 2.73 2.80
C TYR A 123 11.55 3.22 3.66
N GLU A 124 10.99 4.37 3.31
CA GLU A 124 9.91 4.97 4.09
C GLU A 124 8.60 4.18 3.97
N VAL A 125 8.31 3.63 2.80
CA VAL A 125 7.13 2.77 2.61
C VAL A 125 7.26 1.50 3.43
N LYS A 126 8.43 0.87 3.41
CA LYS A 126 8.70 -0.32 4.20
C LYS A 126 8.56 -0.06 5.69
N LYS A 127 9.12 1.06 6.15
CA LYS A 127 9.05 1.46 7.55
C LYS A 127 7.58 1.65 7.99
N ALA A 128 6.78 2.31 7.17
CA ALA A 128 5.36 2.50 7.45
C ALA A 128 4.62 1.16 7.50
N SER A 129 4.90 0.25 6.57
CA SER A 129 4.25 -1.06 6.54
C SER A 129 4.60 -1.89 7.77
N GLU A 130 5.84 -1.87 8.20
CA GLU A 130 6.28 -2.60 9.40
C GLU A 130 5.64 -2.03 10.66
N PHE A 131 5.51 -0.71 10.73
CA PHE A 131 4.86 -0.05 11.85
C PHE A 131 3.37 -0.48 11.94
N LEU A 132 2.65 -0.41 10.84
CA LEU A 132 1.23 -0.77 10.81
C LEU A 132 1.01 -2.25 11.08
N ALA A 133 1.92 -3.11 10.66
CA ALA A 133 1.82 -4.55 10.89
C ALA A 133 1.86 -4.92 12.38
N LYS A 134 2.44 -4.08 13.21
CA LYS A 134 2.63 -4.34 14.65
C LYS A 134 1.55 -3.72 15.53
N ILE A 135 0.64 -2.95 14.97
CA ILE A 135 -0.41 -2.30 15.76
C ILE A 135 -1.48 -3.30 16.13
N ASP A 136 -1.86 -3.31 17.40
CA ASP A 136 -2.98 -4.10 17.88
C ASP A 136 -4.28 -3.50 17.34
N GLY A 137 -5.07 -4.33 16.73
CA GLY A 137 -6.31 -3.86 16.13
C GLY A 137 -7.55 -4.46 16.69
#